data_63d8566367f19d50b87ff8f4a07914ab
#
_entry.id   63d8566367f19d50b87ff8f4a07914ab
#
_cell.length_a   1.000
_cell.length_b   1.000
_cell.length_c   1.000
_cell.angle_alpha   90.00
_cell.angle_beta   90.00
_cell.angle_gamma   90.00
#
_symmetry.space_group_name_H-M   'P 1'
#
loop_
_entity.id
_entity.type
_entity.pdbx_description
1 polymer ?
#
loop_
_entity_poly.entity_id
_entity_poly.type
_entity_poly.pdbx_seq_one_letter_code
_entity_poly.pdbx_strand_id
1 'polypeptide(L)'
;MTRVRARLTPFYSKMYNTTITYEGIQLTVSIKAVKALRMVVRRDGSVSLVVPLWCDKNKVMDFLNDKKDWLRNAVAKSKQRLEKQKDYWFHDYAEGELFTYLGNRYPLHYRLTEKGVPQAELKDGQLVVSSSRWLTPQQAMLVINAWYAKQFKTLVKSYLAYWLPRMNEAPLSVVRYKVMKSRWGSMMPASRVVCFNFNLVFYPERCLEMVVVHELCHLKEPSHNRHFHELMASYLPDYKARALILKEN
;
A
#
# COMPACT_ATOMS: atom_id res chain seq x y z
N MET A 1 -35.89 47.37 -25.89
CA MET A 1 -34.83 46.85 -25.03
C MET A 1 -35.08 45.35 -24.78
N THR A 2 -34.51 44.52 -25.61
CA THR A 2 -34.74 43.06 -25.59
C THR A 2 -33.48 42.39 -25.09
N ARG A 3 -33.55 41.86 -23.84
CA ARG A 3 -32.43 41.09 -23.23
C ARG A 3 -32.37 39.74 -23.90
N VAL A 4 -31.37 39.53 -24.75
CA VAL A 4 -30.98 38.20 -25.24
C VAL A 4 -30.30 37.45 -24.09
N ARG A 5 -31.02 36.48 -23.51
CA ARG A 5 -30.43 35.46 -22.65
C ARG A 5 -29.72 34.43 -23.55
N ALA A 6 -28.42 34.54 -23.67
CA ALA A 6 -27.61 33.47 -24.25
C ALA A 6 -27.74 32.21 -23.36
N ARG A 7 -28.46 31.21 -23.88
CA ARG A 7 -28.41 29.84 -23.33
C ARG A 7 -27.03 29.27 -23.61
N LEU A 8 -26.20 29.21 -22.58
CA LEU A 8 -24.95 28.44 -22.62
C LEU A 8 -25.31 26.97 -22.71
N THR A 9 -25.04 26.41 -23.85
CA THR A 9 -25.19 24.97 -24.19
C THR A 9 -24.28 24.10 -23.30
N PRO A 10 -24.66 22.84 -23.02
CA PRO A 10 -23.94 21.93 -22.10
C PRO A 10 -22.72 21.26 -22.77
N PHE A 11 -21.76 22.07 -23.25
CA PHE A 11 -20.55 21.58 -23.95
C PHE A 11 -19.28 21.63 -23.11
N TYR A 12 -19.36 21.87 -21.80
CA TYR A 12 -18.20 21.98 -20.90
C TYR A 12 -17.96 20.74 -20.03
N SER A 13 -18.23 19.54 -20.53
CA SER A 13 -17.87 18.30 -19.81
C SER A 13 -16.55 17.66 -20.26
N LYS A 14 -15.75 18.30 -21.12
CA LYS A 14 -14.37 17.88 -21.37
C LYS A 14 -13.46 18.43 -20.28
N MET A 15 -13.06 17.58 -19.32
CA MET A 15 -12.01 17.86 -18.38
C MET A 15 -10.71 18.17 -19.14
N TYR A 16 -10.31 19.44 -19.15
CA TYR A 16 -8.98 19.83 -19.65
C TYR A 16 -7.96 19.40 -18.61
N ASN A 17 -7.32 18.25 -18.81
CA ASN A 17 -6.12 17.89 -18.10
C ASN A 17 -4.94 18.48 -18.86
N THR A 18 -4.23 19.41 -18.27
CA THR A 18 -2.97 19.94 -18.78
C THR A 18 -1.85 19.58 -17.84
N THR A 19 -0.64 19.52 -18.34
CA THR A 19 0.55 19.29 -17.52
C THR A 19 1.33 20.59 -17.44
N ILE A 20 1.69 21.02 -16.24
CA ILE A 20 2.58 22.15 -16.00
C ILE A 20 3.82 21.64 -15.25
N THR A 21 4.93 22.35 -15.40
CA THR A 21 6.14 22.11 -14.61
C THR A 21 6.30 23.23 -13.59
N TYR A 22 6.39 22.88 -12.32
CA TYR A 22 6.67 23.80 -11.22
C TYR A 22 7.84 23.27 -10.40
N GLU A 23 8.90 24.05 -10.24
CA GLU A 23 10.13 23.64 -9.54
C GLU A 23 10.71 22.30 -10.02
N GLY A 24 10.66 22.05 -11.34
CA GLY A 24 11.11 20.78 -11.93
C GLY A 24 10.17 19.58 -11.70
N ILE A 25 9.03 19.78 -11.04
CA ILE A 25 8.03 18.74 -10.78
C ILE A 25 6.88 18.89 -11.78
N GLN A 26 6.52 17.80 -12.46
CA GLN A 26 5.36 17.77 -13.36
C GLN A 26 4.07 17.62 -12.56
N LEU A 27 3.12 18.53 -12.76
CA LEU A 27 1.79 18.52 -12.16
C LEU A 27 0.73 18.32 -13.24
N THR A 28 -0.14 17.34 -13.08
CA THR A 28 -1.35 17.21 -13.89
C THR A 28 -2.42 18.12 -13.33
N VAL A 29 -2.77 19.16 -14.06
CA VAL A 29 -3.78 20.16 -13.65
C VAL A 29 -5.13 19.77 -14.22
N SER A 30 -6.14 19.73 -13.35
CA SER A 30 -7.54 19.52 -13.74
C SER A 30 -8.39 20.70 -13.26
N ILE A 31 -9.11 21.34 -14.16
CA ILE A 31 -10.05 22.41 -13.82
C ILE A 31 -11.43 21.79 -13.56
N LYS A 32 -11.99 22.04 -12.38
CA LYS A 32 -13.26 21.43 -11.94
C LYS A 32 -14.16 22.43 -11.21
N ALA A 33 -15.45 22.09 -11.13
CA ALA A 33 -16.43 22.85 -10.33
C ALA A 33 -16.26 22.51 -8.83
N VAL A 34 -15.17 22.98 -8.22
CA VAL A 34 -14.83 22.79 -6.80
C VAL A 34 -14.64 24.15 -6.13
N LYS A 35 -14.72 24.18 -4.79
CA LYS A 35 -14.66 25.43 -4.01
C LYS A 35 -13.21 25.88 -3.70
N ALA A 36 -12.25 24.95 -3.69
CA ALA A 36 -10.88 25.25 -3.25
C ALA A 36 -9.83 24.53 -4.11
N LEU A 37 -8.64 25.13 -4.17
CA LEU A 37 -7.42 24.53 -4.71
C LEU A 37 -7.05 23.27 -3.89
N ARG A 38 -6.73 22.18 -4.58
CA ARG A 38 -6.30 20.95 -3.95
C ARG A 38 -5.13 20.33 -4.69
N MET A 39 -4.04 20.08 -3.98
CA MET A 39 -2.88 19.37 -4.51
C MET A 39 -2.75 18.00 -3.84
N VAL A 40 -2.46 16.97 -4.63
CA VAL A 40 -2.29 15.59 -4.16
C VAL A 40 -1.04 15.01 -4.78
N VAL A 41 -0.12 14.54 -3.96
CA VAL A 41 1.00 13.69 -4.36
C VAL A 41 0.58 12.25 -4.15
N ARG A 42 0.57 11.46 -5.23
CA ARG A 42 0.21 10.04 -5.16
C ARG A 42 1.42 9.19 -4.78
N ARG A 43 1.15 7.95 -4.39
CA ARG A 43 2.20 6.99 -4.02
C ARG A 43 3.18 6.66 -5.15
N ASP A 44 2.75 6.79 -6.40
CA ASP A 44 3.59 6.63 -7.60
C ASP A 44 4.42 7.88 -7.92
N GLY A 45 4.44 8.87 -7.05
CA GLY A 45 5.14 10.14 -7.23
C GLY A 45 4.44 11.12 -8.16
N SER A 46 3.33 10.75 -8.80
CA SER A 46 2.57 11.65 -9.64
C SER A 46 1.88 12.73 -8.81
N VAL A 47 1.89 13.97 -9.32
CA VAL A 47 1.27 15.11 -8.66
C VAL A 47 0.06 15.56 -9.46
N SER A 48 -1.07 15.77 -8.80
CA SER A 48 -2.26 16.37 -9.39
C SER A 48 -2.68 17.62 -8.65
N LEU A 49 -3.02 18.66 -9.42
CA LEU A 49 -3.55 19.93 -8.95
C LEU A 49 -4.98 20.10 -9.48
N VAL A 50 -5.93 20.21 -8.57
CA VAL A 50 -7.33 20.52 -8.91
C VAL A 50 -7.54 21.99 -8.69
N VAL A 51 -7.98 22.69 -9.75
CA VAL A 51 -8.18 24.14 -9.78
C VAL A 51 -9.67 24.44 -9.93
N PRO A 52 -10.25 25.33 -9.13
CA PRO A 52 -11.62 25.80 -9.33
C PRO A 52 -11.80 26.49 -10.69
N LEU A 53 -12.99 26.37 -11.30
CA LEU A 53 -13.31 26.94 -12.62
C LEU A 53 -13.02 28.43 -12.76
N TRP A 54 -13.16 29.21 -11.67
CA TRP A 54 -12.97 30.67 -11.66
C TRP A 54 -11.76 31.11 -10.82
N CYS A 55 -10.77 30.22 -10.69
CA CYS A 55 -9.56 30.55 -9.95
C CYS A 55 -8.61 31.39 -10.81
N ASP A 56 -8.20 32.56 -10.29
CA ASP A 56 -7.19 33.39 -10.93
C ASP A 56 -5.82 32.71 -10.92
N LYS A 57 -5.05 32.92 -11.99
CA LYS A 57 -3.69 32.39 -12.17
C LYS A 57 -2.76 32.78 -11.01
N ASN A 58 -2.87 34.02 -10.51
CA ASN A 58 -2.05 34.51 -9.40
C ASN A 58 -2.32 33.69 -8.12
N LYS A 59 -3.60 33.42 -7.81
CA LYS A 59 -3.98 32.58 -6.66
C LYS A 59 -3.45 31.15 -6.76
N VAL A 60 -3.35 30.60 -7.98
CA VAL A 60 -2.74 29.29 -8.20
C VAL A 60 -1.25 29.35 -7.92
N MET A 61 -0.55 30.39 -8.37
CA MET A 61 0.87 30.58 -8.12
C MET A 61 1.17 30.81 -6.64
N ASP A 62 0.39 31.62 -5.96
CA ASP A 62 0.51 31.85 -4.51
C ASP A 62 0.34 30.54 -3.74
N PHE A 63 -0.69 29.75 -4.08
CA PHE A 63 -0.91 28.43 -3.49
C PHE A 63 0.27 27.46 -3.72
N LEU A 64 0.85 27.45 -4.93
CA LEU A 64 2.01 26.63 -5.24
C LEU A 64 3.24 27.07 -4.46
N ASN A 65 3.46 28.40 -4.33
CA ASN A 65 4.56 28.96 -3.55
C ASN A 65 4.41 28.63 -2.06
N ASP A 66 3.23 28.79 -1.48
CA ASP A 66 2.95 28.43 -0.08
C ASP A 66 3.15 26.94 0.21
N LYS A 67 2.93 26.09 -0.79
CA LYS A 67 3.06 24.63 -0.66
C LYS A 67 4.35 24.08 -1.24
N LYS A 68 5.30 24.94 -1.64
CA LYS A 68 6.55 24.54 -2.30
C LYS A 68 7.34 23.49 -1.54
N ASP A 69 7.65 23.76 -0.26
CA ASP A 69 8.46 22.87 0.55
C ASP A 69 7.71 21.57 0.88
N TRP A 70 6.42 21.68 1.17
CA TRP A 70 5.58 20.50 1.34
C TRP A 70 5.57 19.62 0.08
N LEU A 71 5.45 20.21 -1.11
CA LEU A 71 5.45 19.50 -2.39
C LEU A 71 6.78 18.77 -2.63
N ARG A 72 7.90 19.47 -2.44
CA ARG A 72 9.25 18.89 -2.57
C ARG A 72 9.44 17.69 -1.64
N ASN A 73 9.10 17.86 -0.36
CA ASN A 73 9.21 16.81 0.65
C ASN A 73 8.28 15.61 0.34
N ALA A 74 7.04 15.86 -0.07
CA ALA A 74 6.09 14.81 -0.41
C ALA A 74 6.52 14.00 -1.64
N VAL A 75 7.06 14.66 -2.69
CA VAL A 75 7.59 13.99 -3.88
C VAL A 75 8.87 13.20 -3.56
N ALA A 76 9.79 13.78 -2.78
CA ALA A 76 11.01 13.09 -2.34
C ALA A 76 10.67 11.83 -1.54
N LYS A 77 9.75 11.94 -0.58
CA LYS A 77 9.25 10.81 0.22
C LYS A 77 8.58 9.74 -0.65
N SER A 78 7.83 10.16 -1.67
CA SER A 78 7.20 9.22 -2.60
C SER A 78 8.23 8.48 -3.46
N LYS A 79 9.25 9.19 -3.97
CA LYS A 79 10.37 8.57 -4.72
C LYS A 79 11.14 7.57 -3.85
N GLN A 80 11.46 7.94 -2.62
CA GLN A 80 12.15 7.05 -1.68
C GLN A 80 11.34 5.77 -1.40
N ARG A 81 10.00 5.90 -1.28
CA ARG A 81 9.11 4.74 -1.14
C ARG A 81 9.11 3.84 -2.36
N LEU A 82 9.13 4.43 -3.56
CA LEU A 82 9.19 3.67 -4.80
C LEU A 82 10.50 2.89 -4.93
N GLU A 83 11.63 3.51 -4.57
CA GLU A 83 12.92 2.80 -4.55
C GLU A 83 12.91 1.64 -3.55
N LYS A 84 12.43 1.86 -2.32
CA LYS A 84 12.27 0.77 -1.34
C LYS A 84 11.32 -0.34 -1.82
N GLN A 85 10.25 0.00 -2.57
CA GLN A 85 9.35 -1.00 -3.14
C GLN A 85 10.00 -1.80 -4.28
N LYS A 86 10.91 -1.19 -5.04
CA LYS A 86 11.70 -1.93 -6.05
C LYS A 86 12.52 -3.03 -5.39
N ASP A 87 13.13 -2.75 -4.24
CA ASP A 87 13.91 -3.73 -3.46
C ASP A 87 13.09 -4.96 -3.01
N TYR A 88 11.75 -4.87 -3.02
CA TYR A 88 10.89 -6.00 -2.65
C TYR A 88 10.41 -6.85 -3.84
N TRP A 89 10.36 -6.26 -5.04
CA TRP A 89 9.72 -6.90 -6.20
C TRP A 89 10.62 -7.09 -7.40
N PHE A 90 11.73 -6.35 -7.49
CA PHE A 90 12.65 -6.42 -8.61
C PHE A 90 13.94 -7.07 -8.15
N HIS A 91 14.11 -8.34 -8.49
CA HIS A 91 15.23 -9.16 -8.15
C HIS A 91 15.83 -9.80 -9.41
N ASP A 92 17.15 -9.94 -9.43
CA ASP A 92 17.88 -10.68 -10.46
C ASP A 92 17.92 -12.18 -10.14
N TYR A 93 17.52 -12.53 -8.91
CA TYR A 93 17.53 -13.90 -8.38
C TYR A 93 18.93 -14.52 -8.39
N ALA A 94 19.94 -13.69 -8.18
CA ALA A 94 21.33 -14.12 -8.11
C ALA A 94 21.65 -14.76 -6.74
N GLU A 95 22.64 -15.65 -6.73
CA GLU A 95 23.18 -16.20 -5.49
C GLU A 95 23.67 -15.09 -4.56
N GLY A 96 23.28 -15.13 -3.29
CA GLY A 96 23.63 -14.10 -2.28
C GLY A 96 22.76 -12.83 -2.32
N GLU A 97 21.86 -12.67 -3.28
CA GLU A 97 20.94 -11.52 -3.33
C GLU A 97 20.02 -11.50 -2.10
N LEU A 98 19.80 -10.29 -1.54
CA LEU A 98 19.06 -10.13 -0.30
C LEU A 98 17.56 -10.04 -0.52
N PHE A 99 16.81 -10.93 0.08
CA PHE A 99 15.35 -11.00 0.08
C PHE A 99 14.79 -10.57 1.44
N THR A 100 13.80 -9.69 1.43
CA THR A 100 13.16 -9.20 2.66
C THR A 100 11.98 -10.08 3.06
N TYR A 101 11.96 -10.55 4.31
CA TYR A 101 10.84 -11.27 4.91
C TYR A 101 10.67 -10.84 6.36
N LEU A 102 9.46 -10.41 6.73
CA LEU A 102 9.09 -9.92 8.07
C LEU A 102 10.04 -8.86 8.63
N GLY A 103 10.50 -7.94 7.74
CA GLY A 103 11.38 -6.82 8.10
C GLY A 103 12.86 -7.17 8.16
N ASN A 104 13.25 -8.42 7.99
CA ASN A 104 14.63 -8.87 7.97
C ASN A 104 15.08 -9.22 6.55
N ARG A 105 16.38 -9.14 6.26
CA ARG A 105 16.97 -9.47 4.97
C ARG A 105 17.71 -10.80 5.06
N TYR A 106 17.48 -11.66 4.07
CA TYR A 106 18.05 -13.01 3.99
C TYR A 106 18.72 -13.21 2.64
N PRO A 107 19.99 -13.65 2.59
CA PRO A 107 20.65 -13.95 1.34
C PRO A 107 20.01 -15.20 0.68
N LEU A 108 19.80 -15.11 -0.61
CA LEU A 108 19.34 -16.22 -1.44
C LEU A 108 20.47 -17.25 -1.61
N HIS A 109 20.15 -18.51 -1.39
CA HIS A 109 21.06 -19.63 -1.61
C HIS A 109 20.39 -20.73 -2.44
N TYR A 110 21.08 -21.25 -3.45
CA TYR A 110 20.61 -22.37 -4.25
C TYR A 110 21.22 -23.67 -3.82
N ARG A 111 20.39 -24.71 -3.64
CA ARG A 111 20.82 -26.04 -3.28
C ARG A 111 20.31 -27.04 -4.32
N LEU A 112 21.25 -27.74 -4.98
CA LEU A 112 20.90 -28.88 -5.83
C LEU A 112 20.56 -30.08 -4.99
N THR A 113 19.50 -30.78 -5.37
CA THR A 113 19.01 -32.01 -4.76
C THR A 113 18.91 -33.10 -5.82
N GLU A 114 19.02 -34.37 -5.45
CA GLU A 114 18.91 -35.46 -6.40
C GLU A 114 17.52 -35.57 -7.04
N LYS A 115 16.49 -35.31 -6.25
CA LYS A 115 15.06 -35.41 -6.63
C LYS A 115 14.24 -34.37 -5.94
N GLY A 116 13.06 -34.11 -6.48
CA GLY A 116 12.05 -33.24 -5.86
C GLY A 116 11.62 -32.07 -6.74
N VAL A 117 10.48 -31.48 -6.37
CA VAL A 117 9.99 -30.24 -7.00
C VAL A 117 10.73 -29.05 -6.41
N PRO A 118 10.96 -27.99 -7.20
CA PRO A 118 11.55 -26.76 -6.69
C PRO A 118 10.75 -26.20 -5.51
N GLN A 119 11.44 -25.88 -4.42
CA GLN A 119 10.82 -25.29 -3.23
C GLN A 119 11.76 -24.30 -2.55
N ALA A 120 11.20 -23.32 -1.83
CA ALA A 120 11.96 -22.40 -1.03
C ALA A 120 11.64 -22.59 0.46
N GLU A 121 12.63 -22.37 1.29
CA GLU A 121 12.52 -22.38 2.75
C GLU A 121 13.46 -21.35 3.37
N LEU A 122 13.13 -20.88 4.57
CA LEU A 122 14.06 -20.10 5.37
C LEU A 122 14.81 -21.05 6.30
N LYS A 123 16.12 -21.15 6.13
CA LYS A 123 16.97 -22.07 6.88
C LYS A 123 18.30 -21.41 7.20
N ASP A 124 18.77 -21.52 8.44
CA ASP A 124 20.09 -21.05 8.90
C ASP A 124 20.38 -19.57 8.52
N GLY A 125 19.34 -18.72 8.57
CA GLY A 125 19.47 -17.30 8.23
C GLY A 125 19.54 -17.00 6.72
N GLN A 126 19.20 -17.97 5.87
CA GLN A 126 19.22 -17.86 4.41
C GLN A 126 17.85 -18.23 3.80
N LEU A 127 17.51 -17.62 2.68
CA LEU A 127 16.41 -18.07 1.83
C LEU A 127 16.94 -19.13 0.88
N VAL A 128 16.71 -20.40 1.21
CA VAL A 128 17.24 -21.53 0.44
C VAL A 128 16.23 -22.00 -0.60
N VAL A 129 16.63 -21.99 -1.87
CA VAL A 129 15.86 -22.57 -2.98
C VAL A 129 16.48 -23.91 -3.36
N SER A 130 15.75 -25.00 -3.08
CA SER A 130 16.16 -26.37 -3.39
C SER A 130 15.51 -26.84 -4.69
N SER A 131 16.28 -27.43 -5.59
CA SER A 131 15.79 -27.96 -6.88
C SER A 131 16.69 -29.07 -7.39
N SER A 132 16.14 -29.99 -8.19
CA SER A 132 16.92 -31.05 -8.86
C SER A 132 17.65 -30.55 -10.13
N ARG A 133 17.50 -29.30 -10.51
CA ARG A 133 18.16 -28.67 -11.65
C ARG A 133 18.36 -27.18 -11.40
N TRP A 134 19.28 -26.54 -12.12
CA TRP A 134 19.40 -25.10 -12.11
C TRP A 134 18.11 -24.44 -12.61
N LEU A 135 17.67 -23.40 -11.91
CA LEU A 135 16.49 -22.64 -12.24
C LEU A 135 16.87 -21.36 -13.00
N THR A 136 16.06 -20.99 -13.97
CA THR A 136 16.14 -19.65 -14.55
C THR A 136 15.64 -18.62 -13.52
N PRO A 137 15.97 -17.31 -13.65
CA PRO A 137 15.44 -16.26 -12.77
C PRO A 137 13.91 -16.28 -12.69
N GLN A 138 13.22 -16.52 -13.80
CA GLN A 138 11.76 -16.58 -13.84
C GLN A 138 11.22 -17.80 -13.06
N GLN A 139 11.90 -18.93 -13.12
CA GLN A 139 11.52 -20.13 -12.34
C GLN A 139 11.77 -19.91 -10.84
N ALA A 140 12.92 -19.33 -10.47
CA ALA A 140 13.23 -18.96 -9.09
C ALA A 140 12.21 -17.96 -8.53
N MET A 141 11.82 -16.95 -9.31
CA MET A 141 10.76 -16.01 -8.98
C MET A 141 9.45 -16.72 -8.60
N LEU A 142 9.01 -17.68 -9.41
CA LEU A 142 7.78 -18.43 -9.13
C LEU A 142 7.86 -19.21 -7.83
N VAL A 143 8.99 -19.88 -7.58
CA VAL A 143 9.23 -20.65 -6.36
C VAL A 143 9.23 -19.76 -5.12
N ILE A 144 9.96 -18.65 -5.17
CA ILE A 144 10.07 -17.71 -4.05
C ILE A 144 8.73 -17.03 -3.78
N ASN A 145 8.01 -16.61 -4.83
CA ASN A 145 6.68 -16.00 -4.68
C ASN A 145 5.65 -16.98 -4.09
N ALA A 146 5.71 -18.25 -4.48
CA ALA A 146 4.87 -19.29 -3.90
C ALA A 146 5.18 -19.49 -2.40
N TRP A 147 6.46 -19.45 -2.03
CA TRP A 147 6.89 -19.51 -0.63
C TRP A 147 6.37 -18.31 0.16
N TYR A 148 6.56 -17.08 -0.32
CA TYR A 148 6.01 -15.89 0.33
C TYR A 148 4.49 -16.00 0.52
N ALA A 149 3.78 -16.44 -0.51
CA ALA A 149 2.33 -16.59 -0.45
C ALA A 149 1.90 -17.62 0.60
N LYS A 150 2.62 -18.73 0.71
CA LYS A 150 2.39 -19.77 1.73
C LYS A 150 2.64 -19.21 3.13
N GLN A 151 3.79 -18.57 3.36
CA GLN A 151 4.14 -17.98 4.67
C GLN A 151 3.11 -16.95 5.11
N PHE A 152 2.77 -16.01 4.21
CA PHE A 152 1.81 -14.95 4.50
C PHE A 152 0.43 -15.50 4.89
N LYS A 153 -0.09 -16.46 4.13
CA LYS A 153 -1.38 -17.09 4.42
C LYS A 153 -1.35 -17.83 5.76
N THR A 154 -0.27 -18.50 6.08
CA THR A 154 -0.08 -19.22 7.35
C THR A 154 -0.10 -18.24 8.53
N LEU A 155 0.64 -17.15 8.45
CA LEU A 155 0.68 -16.12 9.49
C LEU A 155 -0.69 -15.45 9.70
N VAL A 156 -1.35 -15.03 8.61
CA VAL A 156 -2.69 -14.45 8.73
C VAL A 156 -3.65 -15.43 9.37
N LYS A 157 -3.61 -16.70 8.97
CA LYS A 157 -4.47 -17.74 9.55
C LYS A 157 -4.21 -17.94 11.05
N SER A 158 -2.93 -17.94 11.48
CA SER A 158 -2.59 -18.05 12.90
C SER A 158 -3.09 -16.86 13.72
N TYR A 159 -2.94 -15.62 13.20
CA TYR A 159 -3.45 -14.45 13.88
C TYR A 159 -4.98 -14.40 13.93
N LEU A 160 -5.67 -14.81 12.88
CA LEU A 160 -7.13 -14.91 12.91
C LEU A 160 -7.60 -15.96 13.92
N ALA A 161 -6.94 -17.12 13.98
CA ALA A 161 -7.26 -18.16 14.96
C ALA A 161 -6.99 -17.70 16.41
N TYR A 162 -5.99 -16.84 16.62
CA TYR A 162 -5.67 -16.28 17.93
C TYR A 162 -6.64 -15.17 18.36
N TRP A 163 -6.96 -14.22 17.45
CA TRP A 163 -7.69 -13.00 17.79
C TRP A 163 -9.21 -13.14 17.75
N LEU A 164 -9.79 -13.90 16.81
CA LEU A 164 -11.24 -14.04 16.69
C LEU A 164 -11.91 -14.52 18.01
N PRO A 165 -11.41 -15.57 18.67
CA PRO A 165 -12.00 -15.98 19.96
C PRO A 165 -11.81 -14.94 21.07
N ARG A 166 -10.66 -14.26 21.10
CA ARG A 166 -10.36 -13.21 22.10
C ARG A 166 -11.22 -11.96 21.95
N MET A 167 -11.64 -11.69 20.73
CA MET A 167 -12.57 -10.60 20.43
C MET A 167 -14.05 -11.01 20.55
N ASN A 168 -14.31 -12.26 20.91
CA ASN A 168 -15.64 -12.86 20.92
C ASN A 168 -16.33 -12.76 19.56
N GLU A 169 -15.57 -13.06 18.48
CA GLU A 169 -16.05 -12.98 17.11
C GLU A 169 -16.12 -14.36 16.46
N ALA A 170 -17.18 -14.58 15.69
CA ALA A 170 -17.33 -15.77 14.87
C ALA A 170 -16.29 -15.79 13.73
N PRO A 171 -16.03 -16.96 13.11
CA PRO A 171 -15.17 -17.06 11.94
C PRO A 171 -15.57 -16.11 10.80
N LEU A 172 -14.58 -15.66 10.02
CA LEU A 172 -14.80 -14.86 8.82
C LEU A 172 -15.33 -15.74 7.67
N SER A 173 -16.21 -15.17 6.84
CA SER A 173 -16.74 -15.86 5.68
C SER A 173 -15.68 -16.08 4.61
N VAL A 174 -14.86 -15.05 4.32
CA VAL A 174 -13.82 -15.09 3.29
C VAL A 174 -12.62 -14.26 3.73
N VAL A 175 -11.42 -14.82 3.54
CA VAL A 175 -10.14 -14.11 3.69
C VAL A 175 -9.47 -14.01 2.34
N ARG A 176 -9.22 -12.78 1.87
CA ARG A 176 -8.58 -12.46 0.60
C ARG A 176 -7.19 -11.88 0.80
N TYR A 177 -6.33 -12.10 -0.20
CA TYR A 177 -4.97 -11.58 -0.21
C TYR A 177 -4.74 -10.89 -1.56
N LYS A 178 -4.33 -9.62 -1.53
CA LYS A 178 -4.09 -8.83 -2.75
C LYS A 178 -2.93 -7.86 -2.53
N VAL A 179 -2.20 -7.53 -3.58
CA VAL A 179 -1.34 -6.36 -3.58
C VAL A 179 -2.22 -5.12 -3.72
N MET A 180 -2.20 -4.23 -2.73
CA MET A 180 -3.03 -3.03 -2.70
C MET A 180 -2.18 -1.76 -2.66
N LYS A 181 -2.56 -0.74 -3.43
CA LYS A 181 -1.79 0.51 -3.55
C LYS A 181 -2.04 1.51 -2.41
N SER A 182 -3.22 1.50 -1.80
CA SER A 182 -3.67 2.59 -0.92
C SER A 182 -4.00 2.18 0.52
N ARG A 183 -4.08 0.89 0.81
CA ARG A 183 -4.46 0.39 2.15
C ARG A 183 -3.73 -0.90 2.50
N TRP A 184 -3.64 -1.20 3.78
CA TRP A 184 -3.00 -2.42 4.29
C TRP A 184 -3.99 -3.56 4.50
N GLY A 185 -5.26 -3.23 4.74
CA GLY A 185 -6.36 -4.16 4.84
C GLY A 185 -7.68 -3.53 4.45
N SER A 186 -8.74 -4.30 4.43
CA SER A 186 -10.12 -3.84 4.37
C SER A 186 -11.08 -4.89 4.88
N MET A 187 -12.01 -4.49 5.74
CA MET A 187 -13.09 -5.32 6.25
C MET A 187 -14.44 -4.90 5.63
N MET A 188 -15.25 -5.87 5.29
CA MET A 188 -16.68 -5.70 5.00
C MET A 188 -17.47 -6.37 6.12
N PRO A 189 -17.91 -5.62 7.14
CA PRO A 189 -18.51 -6.21 8.35
C PRO A 189 -19.77 -7.04 8.06
N ALA A 190 -20.68 -6.53 7.24
CA ALA A 190 -21.95 -7.20 6.93
C ALA A 190 -21.78 -8.58 6.30
N SER A 191 -20.78 -8.75 5.42
CA SER A 191 -20.49 -10.02 4.76
C SER A 191 -19.37 -10.82 5.43
N ARG A 192 -18.75 -10.26 6.47
CA ARG A 192 -17.58 -10.82 7.18
C ARG A 192 -16.45 -11.23 6.24
N VAL A 193 -16.20 -10.40 5.22
CA VAL A 193 -15.12 -10.59 4.24
C VAL A 193 -13.98 -9.64 4.55
N VAL A 194 -12.78 -10.17 4.72
CA VAL A 194 -11.56 -9.39 4.92
C VAL A 194 -10.60 -9.55 3.75
N CYS A 195 -9.86 -8.49 3.44
CA CYS A 195 -8.77 -8.53 2.47
C CYS A 195 -7.51 -7.94 3.10
N PHE A 196 -6.39 -8.67 3.05
CA PHE A 196 -5.08 -8.21 3.53
C PHE A 196 -4.16 -7.89 2.36
N ASN A 197 -3.35 -6.83 2.53
CA ASN A 197 -2.34 -6.46 1.56
C ASN A 197 -1.14 -7.39 1.66
N PHE A 198 -0.85 -8.08 0.57
CA PHE A 198 0.25 -9.03 0.50
C PHE A 198 1.63 -8.41 0.84
N ASN A 199 1.82 -7.12 0.56
CA ASN A 199 3.07 -6.42 0.87
C ASN A 199 3.41 -6.42 2.37
N LEU A 200 2.47 -6.74 3.26
CA LEU A 200 2.76 -6.88 4.70
C LEU A 200 3.78 -7.97 5.00
N VAL A 201 4.00 -8.91 4.08
CA VAL A 201 5.01 -9.97 4.23
C VAL A 201 6.44 -9.42 4.29
N PHE A 202 6.67 -8.22 3.78
CA PHE A 202 7.98 -7.55 3.79
C PHE A 202 8.22 -6.68 5.05
N TYR A 203 7.17 -6.44 5.85
CA TYR A 203 7.25 -5.60 7.05
C TYR A 203 7.40 -6.44 8.31
N PRO A 204 7.90 -5.86 9.42
CA PRO A 204 7.97 -6.56 10.70
C PRO A 204 6.65 -7.25 11.04
N GLU A 205 6.72 -8.47 11.53
CA GLU A 205 5.55 -9.33 11.79
C GLU A 205 4.48 -8.64 12.65
N ARG A 206 4.93 -7.85 13.65
CA ARG A 206 4.04 -7.03 14.49
C ARG A 206 3.15 -6.06 13.70
N CYS A 207 3.57 -5.64 12.49
CA CYS A 207 2.75 -4.80 11.63
C CYS A 207 1.60 -5.59 10.99
N LEU A 208 1.85 -6.85 10.61
CA LEU A 208 0.81 -7.74 10.11
C LEU A 208 -0.24 -8.01 11.21
N GLU A 209 0.19 -8.36 12.42
CA GLU A 209 -0.70 -8.54 13.57
C GLU A 209 -1.57 -7.30 13.79
N MET A 210 -0.97 -6.12 13.80
CA MET A 210 -1.69 -4.85 13.99
C MET A 210 -2.76 -4.65 12.91
N VAL A 211 -2.46 -4.94 11.64
CA VAL A 211 -3.46 -4.83 10.57
C VAL A 211 -4.56 -5.88 10.72
N VAL A 212 -4.24 -7.10 11.16
CA VAL A 212 -5.27 -8.12 11.45
C VAL A 212 -6.22 -7.63 12.53
N VAL A 213 -5.70 -7.14 13.66
CA VAL A 213 -6.53 -6.61 14.76
C VAL A 213 -7.34 -5.40 14.30
N HIS A 214 -6.74 -4.49 13.51
CA HIS A 214 -7.42 -3.33 12.95
C HIS A 214 -8.65 -3.73 12.12
N GLU A 215 -8.50 -4.70 11.22
CA GLU A 215 -9.61 -5.16 10.38
C GLU A 215 -10.67 -5.88 11.19
N LEU A 216 -10.28 -6.64 12.22
CA LEU A 216 -11.24 -7.29 13.13
C LEU A 216 -12.01 -6.29 13.99
N CYS A 217 -11.37 -5.18 14.42
CA CYS A 217 -12.08 -4.12 15.15
C CYS A 217 -13.21 -3.50 14.32
N HIS A 218 -13.11 -3.49 13.01
CA HIS A 218 -14.16 -3.03 12.11
C HIS A 218 -15.44 -3.89 12.13
N LEU A 219 -15.38 -5.10 12.66
CA LEU A 219 -16.59 -5.91 12.91
C LEU A 219 -17.49 -5.29 13.98
N LYS A 220 -16.89 -4.56 14.94
CA LYS A 220 -17.58 -3.88 16.05
C LYS A 220 -17.77 -2.39 15.81
N GLU A 221 -16.78 -1.73 15.20
CA GLU A 221 -16.77 -0.29 14.97
C GLU A 221 -16.31 0.01 13.52
N PRO A 222 -17.25 0.30 12.61
CA PRO A 222 -16.94 0.52 11.20
C PRO A 222 -16.11 1.79 10.92
N SER A 223 -16.18 2.80 11.79
CA SER A 223 -15.51 4.09 11.61
C SER A 223 -14.31 4.24 12.53
N HIS A 224 -13.28 4.98 12.08
CA HIS A 224 -12.07 5.27 12.88
C HIS A 224 -12.31 6.42 13.88
N ASN A 225 -13.38 6.34 14.65
CA ASN A 225 -13.72 7.31 15.70
C ASN A 225 -12.96 7.01 17.02
N ARG A 226 -13.27 7.77 18.08
CA ARG A 226 -12.67 7.58 19.41
C ARG A 226 -12.84 6.15 19.92
N HIS A 227 -14.05 5.59 19.77
CA HIS A 227 -14.35 4.24 20.24
C HIS A 227 -13.54 3.16 19.52
N PHE A 228 -13.34 3.29 18.20
CA PHE A 228 -12.43 2.42 17.45
C PHE A 228 -11.01 2.45 18.01
N HIS A 229 -10.49 3.64 18.30
CA HIS A 229 -9.14 3.78 18.85
C HIS A 229 -9.00 3.24 20.27
N GLU A 230 -10.03 3.37 21.10
CA GLU A 230 -10.10 2.75 22.43
C GLU A 230 -10.11 1.22 22.31
N LEU A 231 -10.91 0.67 21.38
CA LEU A 231 -10.96 -0.75 21.08
C LEU A 231 -9.60 -1.29 20.58
N MET A 232 -8.98 -0.59 19.65
CA MET A 232 -7.60 -0.94 19.18
C MET A 232 -6.61 -0.98 20.33
N ALA A 233 -6.62 0.04 21.19
CA ALA A 233 -5.71 0.14 22.32
C ALA A 233 -5.95 -0.95 23.39
N SER A 234 -7.17 -1.41 23.55
CA SER A 234 -7.49 -2.50 24.49
C SER A 234 -6.91 -3.84 24.06
N TYR A 235 -6.83 -4.10 22.75
CA TYR A 235 -6.24 -5.33 22.21
C TYR A 235 -4.73 -5.21 21.96
N LEU A 236 -4.28 -4.07 21.43
CA LEU A 236 -2.88 -3.78 21.11
C LEU A 236 -2.49 -2.38 21.60
N PRO A 237 -2.03 -2.22 22.84
CA PRO A 237 -1.70 -0.90 23.41
C PRO A 237 -0.66 -0.13 22.57
N ASP A 238 0.27 -0.82 21.89
CA ASP A 238 1.33 -0.26 21.07
C ASP A 238 0.96 -0.09 19.57
N TYR A 239 -0.33 -0.25 19.20
CA TYR A 239 -0.76 -0.22 17.79
C TYR A 239 -0.34 1.05 17.05
N LYS A 240 -0.26 2.21 17.73
CA LYS A 240 0.18 3.47 17.12
C LYS A 240 1.64 3.42 16.68
N ALA A 241 2.51 2.85 17.50
CA ALA A 241 3.92 2.66 17.16
C ALA A 241 4.10 1.71 15.97
N ARG A 242 3.34 0.61 15.94
CA ARG A 242 3.32 -0.33 14.81
C ARG A 242 2.82 0.33 13.52
N ALA A 243 1.78 1.18 13.62
CA ALA A 243 1.23 1.90 12.48
C ALA A 243 2.21 2.93 11.88
N LEU A 244 3.09 3.53 12.69
CA LEU A 244 4.14 4.44 12.21
C LEU A 244 5.10 3.75 11.26
N ILE A 245 5.50 2.50 11.55
CA ILE A 245 6.37 1.71 10.67
C ILE A 245 5.78 1.58 9.26
N LEU A 246 4.46 1.37 9.17
CA LEU A 246 3.75 1.28 7.88
C LEU A 246 3.53 2.63 7.19
N LYS A 247 3.62 3.74 7.90
CA LYS A 247 3.50 5.10 7.34
C LYS A 247 4.83 5.64 6.81
N GLU A 248 5.93 5.27 7.46
CA GLU A 248 7.28 5.76 7.11
C GLU A 248 7.91 5.04 5.92
N ASN A 249 7.36 3.90 5.58
CA ASN A 249 7.74 3.07 4.44
C ASN A 249 6.61 3.07 3.41
#